data_fd59a00a169286c227208bc5ca0fae58
#
_entry.id   fd59a00a169286c227208bc5ca0fae58
#
_cell.length_a   1.000
_cell.length_b   1.000
_cell.length_c   1.000
_cell.angle_alpha   90.00
_cell.angle_beta   90.00
_cell.angle_gamma   90.00
#
_symmetry.space_group_name_H-M   'P 1'
#
loop_
_entity.id
_entity.type
_entity.pdbx_description
1 polymer ?
#
loop_
_entity_poly.entity_id
_entity_poly.type
_entity_poly.pdbx_seq_one_letter_code
_entity_poly.pdbx_strand_id
1 'polypeptide(L)'
;ALVKLAGQQSGRKINLPYGIIAEKSFGDVILFAERCDDEKEEIHITQKELEALSATGEQKNIKLSADGSYVTLCIQDFNGKMDEIPKKPYTKWFDYDKMKKGFEIRTRKAGDYIIVDDEGHHKKLKQVFTGDKIPAQQRAGLWLIAHESLVHAIIGYRSGCSALVTPQTGKVLKITFYGGKQNGFFKEI
;
A
#
# COMPACT_ATOMS: atom_id res chain seq x y z
N ALA A 1 -20.62 27.68 1.62
CA ALA A 1 -20.59 26.24 1.95
C ALA A 1 -19.20 25.82 2.39
N LEU A 2 -18.14 25.98 1.58
CA LEU A 2 -16.76 25.54 1.86
C LEU A 2 -16.14 26.20 3.10
N VAL A 3 -16.32 27.53 3.29
CA VAL A 3 -15.82 28.24 4.48
C VAL A 3 -16.43 27.67 5.78
N LYS A 4 -17.72 27.34 5.75
CA LYS A 4 -18.40 26.71 6.89
C LYS A 4 -17.86 25.30 7.15
N LEU A 5 -17.57 24.53 6.09
CA LEU A 5 -16.97 23.20 6.19
C LEU A 5 -15.57 23.26 6.81
N ALA A 6 -14.75 24.26 6.45
CA ALA A 6 -13.39 24.41 6.96
C ALA A 6 -13.31 24.53 8.49
N GLY A 7 -14.32 25.11 9.12
CA GLY A 7 -14.44 25.24 10.59
C GLY A 7 -15.05 24.02 11.30
N GLN A 8 -15.42 22.95 10.56
CA GLN A 8 -16.04 21.76 11.14
C GLN A 8 -15.03 20.67 11.52
N GLN A 9 -15.52 19.64 12.21
CA GLN A 9 -14.70 18.46 12.55
C GLN A 9 -14.34 17.65 11.31
N SER A 10 -13.18 17.01 11.34
CA SER A 10 -12.74 16.09 10.28
C SER A 10 -13.76 14.98 10.02
N GLY A 11 -13.95 14.65 8.74
CA GLY A 11 -14.91 13.66 8.26
C GLY A 11 -16.26 14.26 7.85
N ARG A 12 -16.53 15.55 8.08
CA ARG A 12 -17.73 16.21 7.55
C ARG A 12 -17.64 16.39 6.04
N LYS A 13 -18.75 16.09 5.34
CA LYS A 13 -18.85 16.18 3.88
C LYS A 13 -19.99 17.09 3.48
N ILE A 14 -19.82 17.74 2.34
CA ILE A 14 -20.89 18.45 1.63
C ILE A 14 -20.82 18.10 0.15
N ASN A 15 -21.96 17.93 -0.48
CA ASN A 15 -22.04 17.76 -1.92
C ASN A 15 -22.05 19.13 -2.60
N LEU A 16 -21.25 19.28 -3.64
CA LEU A 16 -21.15 20.44 -4.50
C LEU A 16 -21.74 20.09 -5.87
N PRO A 17 -22.06 21.09 -6.71
CA PRO A 17 -22.46 20.85 -8.11
C PRO A 17 -21.45 19.98 -8.87
N TYR A 18 -21.91 19.36 -9.95
CA TYR A 18 -21.08 18.54 -10.86
C TYR A 18 -20.50 17.26 -10.25
N GLY A 19 -21.18 16.66 -9.25
CA GLY A 19 -20.71 15.41 -8.63
C GLY A 19 -19.43 15.56 -7.82
N ILE A 20 -19.12 16.78 -7.36
CA ILE A 20 -17.97 17.05 -6.51
C ILE A 20 -18.39 16.93 -5.04
N ILE A 21 -17.59 16.24 -4.26
CA ILE A 21 -17.73 16.16 -2.79
C ILE A 21 -16.59 16.97 -2.17
N ALA A 22 -16.93 17.82 -1.21
CA ALA A 22 -15.94 18.46 -0.34
C ALA A 22 -15.96 17.80 1.03
N GLU A 23 -14.81 17.39 1.54
CA GLU A 23 -14.66 16.79 2.86
C GLU A 23 -13.63 17.54 3.69
N LYS A 24 -13.96 17.79 4.97
CA LYS A 24 -12.99 18.28 5.95
C LYS A 24 -12.10 17.13 6.38
N SER A 25 -10.81 17.25 6.11
CA SER A 25 -9.81 16.25 6.46
C SER A 25 -8.66 16.91 7.22
N PHE A 26 -8.58 16.63 8.52
CA PHE A 26 -7.60 17.25 9.43
C PHE A 26 -7.57 18.79 9.31
N GLY A 27 -6.47 19.39 8.83
CA GLY A 27 -6.32 20.82 8.59
C GLY A 27 -6.99 21.34 7.31
N ASP A 28 -7.28 20.45 6.34
CA ASP A 28 -7.61 20.79 4.97
C ASP A 28 -9.07 20.54 4.60
N VAL A 29 -9.51 21.13 3.49
CA VAL A 29 -10.75 20.77 2.78
C VAL A 29 -10.35 20.14 1.46
N ILE A 30 -10.67 18.87 1.29
CA ILE A 30 -10.34 18.08 0.10
C ILE A 30 -11.55 18.04 -0.82
N LEU A 31 -11.35 18.36 -2.09
CA LEU A 31 -12.35 18.25 -3.15
C LEU A 31 -12.05 17.00 -3.99
N PHE A 32 -13.06 16.20 -4.24
CA PHE A 32 -12.95 15.02 -5.10
C PHE A 32 -14.27 14.75 -5.82
N ALA A 33 -14.18 14.13 -7.01
CA ALA A 33 -15.36 13.65 -7.69
C ALA A 33 -15.91 12.41 -6.95
N GLU A 34 -17.23 12.25 -6.96
CA GLU A 34 -17.85 11.01 -6.52
C GLU A 34 -17.35 9.87 -7.41
N ARG A 35 -16.62 8.93 -6.84
CA ARG A 35 -16.13 7.76 -7.57
C ARG A 35 -17.15 6.64 -7.42
N CYS A 36 -17.51 6.02 -8.54
CA CYS A 36 -17.91 4.63 -8.49
C CYS A 36 -16.70 3.86 -7.96
N ASP A 37 -16.83 3.21 -6.82
CA ASP A 37 -15.83 2.27 -6.34
C ASP A 37 -15.81 1.10 -7.35
N ASP A 38 -14.94 1.20 -8.36
CA ASP A 38 -14.58 0.02 -9.14
C ASP A 38 -13.96 -0.96 -8.15
N GLU A 39 -14.62 -2.09 -7.94
CA GLU A 39 -14.10 -3.17 -7.13
C GLU A 39 -12.73 -3.55 -7.71
N LYS A 40 -11.69 -3.21 -6.97
CA LYS A 40 -10.33 -3.58 -7.36
C LYS A 40 -10.18 -5.07 -7.16
N GLU A 41 -9.82 -5.78 -8.21
CA GLU A 41 -9.55 -7.21 -8.15
C GLU A 41 -8.42 -7.49 -7.15
N GLU A 42 -8.63 -8.51 -6.34
CA GLU A 42 -7.61 -9.03 -5.45
C GLU A 42 -6.66 -9.94 -6.24
N ILE A 43 -5.38 -9.69 -6.12
CA ILE A 43 -4.34 -10.43 -6.83
C ILE A 43 -3.61 -11.33 -5.84
N HIS A 44 -3.68 -12.62 -6.07
CA HIS A 44 -2.99 -13.61 -5.25
C HIS A 44 -1.67 -13.99 -5.89
N ILE A 45 -0.59 -13.91 -5.11
CA ILE A 45 0.74 -14.37 -5.48
C ILE A 45 1.02 -15.64 -4.67
N THR A 46 1.09 -16.75 -5.36
CA THR A 46 1.24 -18.06 -4.74
C THR A 46 2.71 -18.39 -4.43
N GLN A 47 2.93 -19.31 -3.50
CA GLN A 47 4.25 -19.85 -3.20
C GLN A 47 4.94 -20.37 -4.47
N LYS A 48 4.22 -21.14 -5.31
CA LYS A 48 4.78 -21.72 -6.55
C LYS A 48 5.29 -20.64 -7.52
N GLU A 49 4.57 -19.52 -7.63
CA GLU A 49 5.01 -18.40 -8.47
C GLU A 49 6.27 -17.74 -7.92
N LEU A 50 6.36 -17.56 -6.60
CA LEU A 50 7.53 -17.00 -5.95
C LEU A 50 8.74 -17.91 -6.07
N GLU A 51 8.57 -19.22 -5.93
CA GLU A 51 9.64 -20.21 -6.13
C GLU A 51 10.16 -20.16 -7.58
N ALA A 52 9.27 -20.11 -8.57
CA ALA A 52 9.65 -19.97 -9.98
C ALA A 52 10.44 -18.67 -10.24
N LEU A 53 9.97 -17.53 -9.72
CA LEU A 53 10.70 -16.25 -9.83
C LEU A 53 12.07 -16.30 -9.14
N SER A 54 12.16 -16.96 -7.98
CA SER A 54 13.44 -17.13 -7.28
C SER A 54 14.43 -18.01 -8.04
N ALA A 55 13.95 -18.97 -8.82
CA ALA A 55 14.78 -19.88 -9.61
C ALA A 55 15.27 -19.22 -10.89
N THR A 56 14.44 -18.41 -11.56
CA THR A 56 14.79 -17.79 -12.86
C THR A 56 15.52 -16.45 -12.68
N GLY A 57 15.32 -15.75 -11.57
CA GLY A 57 15.78 -14.38 -11.35
C GLY A 57 15.11 -13.34 -12.25
N GLU A 58 14.05 -13.72 -12.94
CA GLU A 58 13.29 -12.84 -13.83
C GLU A 58 12.40 -11.85 -13.05
N GLN A 59 11.88 -10.85 -13.77
CA GLN A 59 10.89 -9.93 -13.24
C GLN A 59 9.51 -10.32 -13.75
N LYS A 60 8.52 -10.25 -12.87
CA LYS A 60 7.11 -10.46 -13.21
C LYS A 60 6.33 -9.16 -13.10
N ASN A 61 5.70 -8.74 -14.19
CA ASN A 61 4.80 -7.60 -14.21
C ASN A 61 3.35 -8.07 -14.08
N ILE A 62 2.60 -7.45 -13.18
CA ILE A 62 1.21 -7.77 -12.87
C ILE A 62 0.39 -6.51 -12.99
N LYS A 63 -0.62 -6.51 -13.85
CA LYS A 63 -1.57 -5.41 -13.98
C LYS A 63 -2.46 -5.32 -12.74
N LEU A 64 -2.63 -4.11 -12.19
CA LEU A 64 -3.44 -3.87 -10.99
C LEU A 64 -4.85 -3.40 -11.31
N SER A 65 -5.01 -2.56 -12.32
CA SER A 65 -6.31 -1.98 -12.69
C SER A 65 -6.33 -1.50 -14.13
N ALA A 66 -7.52 -1.14 -14.60
CA ALA A 66 -7.74 -0.68 -15.98
C ALA A 66 -7.06 0.66 -16.30
N ASP A 67 -6.68 1.44 -15.28
CA ASP A 67 -6.01 2.74 -15.43
C ASP A 67 -4.53 2.62 -15.86
N GLY A 68 -4.04 1.39 -16.07
CA GLY A 68 -2.67 1.11 -16.49
C GLY A 68 -1.67 0.97 -15.33
N SER A 69 -2.14 0.99 -14.08
CA SER A 69 -1.26 0.70 -12.93
C SER A 69 -0.83 -0.76 -12.93
N TYR A 70 0.42 -1.01 -12.58
CA TYR A 70 0.98 -2.35 -12.48
C TYR A 70 2.03 -2.43 -11.36
N VAL A 71 2.35 -3.65 -10.98
CA VAL A 71 3.41 -3.95 -10.03
C VAL A 71 4.44 -4.87 -10.67
N THR A 72 5.70 -4.64 -10.35
CA THR A 72 6.81 -5.52 -10.72
C THR A 72 7.31 -6.26 -9.50
N LEU A 73 7.40 -7.58 -9.60
CA LEU A 73 8.00 -8.47 -8.61
C LEU A 73 9.36 -8.94 -9.10
N CYS A 74 10.36 -8.91 -8.24
CA CYS A 74 11.71 -9.44 -8.51
C CYS A 74 12.27 -10.06 -7.24
N ILE A 75 12.91 -11.21 -7.36
CA ILE A 75 13.61 -11.87 -6.25
C ILE A 75 15.09 -11.91 -6.61
N GLN A 76 15.94 -11.47 -5.68
CA GLN A 76 17.38 -11.41 -5.87
C GLN A 76 18.12 -11.78 -4.58
N ASP A 77 19.34 -12.23 -4.73
CA ASP A 77 20.23 -12.45 -3.59
C ASP A 77 20.55 -11.11 -2.92
N PHE A 78 20.72 -11.15 -1.60
CA PHE A 78 21.02 -9.98 -0.80
C PHE A 78 22.31 -10.16 -0.03
N ASN A 79 23.17 -9.17 -0.11
CA ASN A 79 24.53 -9.21 0.45
C ASN A 79 24.65 -8.65 1.89
N GLY A 80 23.50 -8.39 2.55
CA GLY A 80 23.44 -7.81 3.89
C GLY A 80 23.61 -6.31 3.98
N LYS A 81 23.84 -5.61 2.85
CA LYS A 81 24.04 -4.15 2.83
C LYS A 81 22.72 -3.40 2.94
N MET A 82 22.38 -3.00 4.14
CA MET A 82 21.11 -2.33 4.47
C MET A 82 20.97 -0.95 3.82
N ASP A 83 22.06 -0.30 3.47
CA ASP A 83 22.10 1.00 2.78
C ASP A 83 21.65 0.93 1.31
N GLU A 84 21.71 -0.26 0.70
CA GLU A 84 21.19 -0.49 -0.65
C GLU A 84 19.65 -0.55 -0.71
N ILE A 85 18.97 -0.67 0.44
CA ILE A 85 17.51 -0.74 0.48
C ILE A 85 16.92 0.64 0.22
N PRO A 86 16.14 0.82 -0.86
CA PRO A 86 15.62 2.13 -1.22
C PRO A 86 14.53 2.58 -0.24
N LYS A 87 14.64 3.82 0.24
CA LYS A 87 13.62 4.46 1.08
C LYS A 87 12.49 5.10 0.23
N LYS A 88 12.05 4.40 -0.82
CA LYS A 88 11.01 4.90 -1.73
C LYS A 88 9.62 4.42 -1.29
N PRO A 89 8.59 5.28 -1.34
CA PRO A 89 7.24 4.92 -0.89
C PRO A 89 6.61 3.80 -1.74
N TYR A 90 6.95 3.72 -3.02
CA TYR A 90 6.38 2.78 -3.99
C TYR A 90 7.25 1.55 -4.27
N THR A 91 8.46 1.49 -3.72
CA THR A 91 9.33 0.31 -3.78
C THR A 91 9.48 -0.24 -2.38
N LYS A 92 9.13 -1.51 -2.20
CA LYS A 92 9.23 -2.22 -0.92
C LYS A 92 10.08 -3.45 -1.10
N TRP A 93 10.99 -3.65 -0.15
CA TRP A 93 11.82 -4.83 -0.05
C TRP A 93 11.41 -5.62 1.18
N PHE A 94 11.25 -6.92 1.00
CA PHE A 94 10.88 -7.85 2.04
C PHE A 94 11.87 -9.00 2.10
N ASP A 95 12.04 -9.56 3.26
CA ASP A 95 12.72 -10.84 3.45
C ASP A 95 11.92 -11.92 2.71
N TYR A 96 12.54 -12.54 1.69
CA TYR A 96 11.88 -13.54 0.85
C TYR A 96 11.38 -14.74 1.68
N ASP A 97 12.17 -15.22 2.64
CA ASP A 97 11.80 -16.38 3.45
C ASP A 97 10.55 -16.15 4.30
N LYS A 98 10.29 -14.90 4.68
CA LYS A 98 9.08 -14.51 5.41
C LYS A 98 7.87 -14.34 4.49
N MET A 99 8.10 -14.13 3.18
CA MET A 99 7.05 -13.90 2.17
C MET A 99 6.77 -15.11 1.28
N LYS A 100 7.62 -16.14 1.28
CA LYS A 100 7.59 -17.27 0.34
C LYS A 100 6.31 -18.12 0.36
N LYS A 101 5.50 -18.05 1.42
CA LYS A 101 4.20 -18.73 1.47
C LYS A 101 3.14 -18.12 0.57
N GLY A 102 3.43 -16.97 -0.05
CA GLY A 102 2.52 -16.19 -0.87
C GLY A 102 1.95 -14.99 -0.12
N PHE A 103 1.32 -14.11 -0.88
CA PHE A 103 0.68 -12.89 -0.37
C PHE A 103 -0.37 -12.37 -1.36
N GLU A 104 -1.15 -11.42 -0.91
CA GLU A 104 -2.20 -10.77 -1.69
C GLU A 104 -1.81 -9.31 -1.95
N ILE A 105 -2.12 -8.82 -3.13
CA ILE A 105 -2.13 -7.39 -3.44
C ILE A 105 -3.59 -7.00 -3.56
N ARG A 106 -4.09 -6.24 -2.60
CA ARG A 106 -5.52 -5.94 -2.47
C ARG A 106 -5.78 -4.62 -1.76
N THR A 107 -7.02 -4.20 -1.71
CA THR A 107 -7.48 -3.14 -0.83
C THR A 107 -7.76 -3.67 0.58
N ARG A 108 -8.06 -2.77 1.51
CA ARG A 108 -8.30 -3.12 2.92
C ARG A 108 -9.53 -4.01 3.11
N LYS A 109 -9.42 -4.92 4.07
CA LYS A 109 -10.52 -5.73 4.59
C LYS A 109 -10.79 -5.42 6.07
N ALA A 110 -11.97 -5.81 6.55
CA ALA A 110 -12.27 -5.74 7.98
C ALA A 110 -11.34 -6.70 8.75
N GLY A 111 -10.82 -6.25 9.90
CA GLY A 111 -9.90 -7.06 10.70
C GLY A 111 -8.42 -6.87 10.38
N ASP A 112 -8.06 -6.22 9.27
CA ASP A 112 -6.67 -5.98 8.90
C ASP A 112 -5.87 -5.29 10.00
N TYR A 113 -4.64 -5.78 10.22
CA TYR A 113 -3.69 -5.24 11.17
C TYR A 113 -2.26 -5.25 10.61
N ILE A 114 -1.39 -4.45 11.20
CA ILE A 114 0.03 -4.35 10.83
C ILE A 114 0.89 -4.48 12.08
N ILE A 115 2.01 -5.18 11.98
CA ILE A 115 3.03 -5.24 13.04
C ILE A 115 3.87 -3.97 12.95
N VAL A 116 4.01 -3.27 14.08
CA VAL A 116 4.57 -1.91 14.11
C VAL A 116 5.97 -1.81 14.68
N ASP A 117 6.44 -2.87 15.34
CA ASP A 117 7.78 -2.97 15.94
C ASP A 117 8.33 -4.40 15.93
N ASP A 118 9.57 -4.55 16.38
CA ASP A 118 10.28 -5.84 16.40
C ASP A 118 9.82 -6.75 17.56
N GLU A 119 9.09 -6.21 18.53
CA GLU A 119 8.48 -6.96 19.63
C GLU A 119 7.18 -7.66 19.21
N GLY A 120 6.70 -7.38 18.01
CA GLY A 120 5.50 -7.99 17.44
C GLY A 120 4.20 -7.30 17.83
N HIS A 121 4.26 -6.11 18.42
CA HIS A 121 3.05 -5.32 18.66
C HIS A 121 2.34 -4.99 17.37
N HIS A 122 1.03 -5.16 17.37
CA HIS A 122 0.21 -4.90 16.20
C HIS A 122 -0.82 -3.79 16.44
N LYS A 123 -1.15 -3.09 15.37
CA LYS A 123 -2.21 -2.08 15.35
C LYS A 123 -3.23 -2.41 14.27
N LYS A 124 -4.52 -2.23 14.58
CA LYS A 124 -5.56 -2.29 13.55
C LYS A 124 -5.29 -1.27 12.47
N LEU A 125 -5.46 -1.65 11.21
CA LEU A 125 -5.17 -0.79 10.05
C LEU A 125 -5.91 0.55 10.12
N LYS A 126 -7.15 0.56 10.65
CA LYS A 126 -7.92 1.79 10.90
C LYS A 126 -7.19 2.78 11.82
N GLN A 127 -6.51 2.29 12.86
CA GLN A 127 -5.74 3.13 13.79
C GLN A 127 -4.49 3.70 13.10
N VAL A 128 -3.83 2.89 12.28
CA VAL A 128 -2.67 3.32 11.47
C VAL A 128 -3.07 4.43 10.51
N PHE A 129 -4.15 4.26 9.75
CA PHE A 129 -4.65 5.29 8.84
C PHE A 129 -4.95 6.62 9.54
N THR A 130 -5.47 6.56 10.77
CA THR A 130 -5.77 7.76 11.54
C THR A 130 -4.49 8.40 12.09
N GLY A 131 -3.56 7.60 12.60
CA GLY A 131 -2.26 8.08 13.10
C GLY A 131 -1.40 8.71 12.01
N ASP A 132 -1.36 8.10 10.84
CA ASP A 132 -0.63 8.59 9.67
C ASP A 132 -1.41 9.68 8.90
N LYS A 133 -2.55 10.14 9.45
CA LYS A 133 -3.41 11.21 8.89
C LYS A 133 -3.87 10.96 7.45
N ILE A 134 -4.06 9.69 7.07
CA ILE A 134 -4.52 9.32 5.73
C ILE A 134 -6.01 9.71 5.59
N PRO A 135 -6.38 10.55 4.61
CA PRO A 135 -7.77 10.95 4.38
C PRO A 135 -8.69 9.75 4.14
N ALA A 136 -9.93 9.82 4.65
CA ALA A 136 -10.86 8.69 4.60
C ALA A 136 -11.14 8.20 3.17
N GLN A 137 -11.23 9.12 2.19
CA GLN A 137 -11.46 8.78 0.78
C GLN A 137 -10.33 7.99 0.13
N GLN A 138 -9.10 8.21 0.60
CA GLN A 138 -7.94 7.50 0.06
C GLN A 138 -7.84 6.07 0.58
N ARG A 139 -8.35 5.83 1.81
CA ARG A 139 -8.18 4.56 2.52
C ARG A 139 -8.77 3.36 1.80
N ALA A 140 -9.91 3.54 1.13
CA ALA A 140 -10.58 2.48 0.37
C ALA A 140 -9.78 2.06 -0.87
N GLY A 141 -9.13 3.04 -1.52
CA GLY A 141 -8.38 2.81 -2.75
C GLY A 141 -6.91 2.48 -2.59
N LEU A 142 -6.37 2.40 -1.36
CA LEU A 142 -4.97 2.07 -1.14
C LEU A 142 -4.69 0.59 -1.40
N TRP A 143 -3.65 0.33 -2.17
CA TRP A 143 -3.12 -1.01 -2.34
C TRP A 143 -2.32 -1.44 -1.10
N LEU A 144 -2.57 -2.67 -0.66
CA LEU A 144 -1.89 -3.32 0.45
C LEU A 144 -1.16 -4.56 -0.07
N ILE A 145 -0.04 -4.88 0.55
CA ILE A 145 0.59 -6.19 0.47
C ILE A 145 0.22 -6.91 1.77
N ALA A 146 -0.52 -7.99 1.67
CA ALA A 146 -1.08 -8.68 2.85
C ALA A 146 -1.00 -10.20 2.70
N HIS A 147 -1.02 -10.91 3.83
CA HIS A 147 -1.27 -12.33 3.92
C HIS A 147 -2.40 -12.52 4.93
N GLU A 148 -3.55 -12.99 4.45
CA GLU A 148 -4.79 -13.00 5.24
C GLU A 148 -5.09 -11.61 5.84
N SER A 149 -5.18 -11.48 7.16
CA SER A 149 -5.41 -10.20 7.85
C SER A 149 -4.13 -9.42 8.19
N LEU A 150 -2.95 -10.04 8.03
CA LEU A 150 -1.66 -9.39 8.31
C LEU A 150 -1.23 -8.55 7.11
N VAL A 151 -1.14 -7.23 7.31
CA VAL A 151 -0.66 -6.29 6.29
C VAL A 151 0.85 -6.09 6.46
N HIS A 152 1.60 -6.45 5.43
CA HIS A 152 3.06 -6.25 5.38
C HIS A 152 3.43 -4.82 4.96
N ALA A 153 2.63 -4.20 4.07
CA ALA A 153 2.84 -2.81 3.67
C ALA A 153 1.57 -2.13 3.18
N ILE A 154 1.52 -0.81 3.38
CA ILE A 154 0.57 0.13 2.78
C ILE A 154 1.35 0.88 1.70
N ILE A 155 0.96 0.69 0.44
CA ILE A 155 1.69 1.24 -0.70
C ILE A 155 1.54 2.76 -0.75
N GLY A 156 2.67 3.44 -0.99
CA GLY A 156 2.75 4.91 -0.92
C GLY A 156 2.96 5.47 0.49
N TYR A 157 2.84 4.62 1.54
CA TYR A 157 2.97 5.05 2.93
C TYR A 157 4.08 4.27 3.66
N ARG A 158 3.75 3.19 4.34
CA ARG A 158 4.70 2.51 5.23
C ARG A 158 4.70 1.00 5.06
N SER A 159 5.79 0.36 5.48
CA SER A 159 5.86 -1.08 5.73
C SER A 159 5.65 -1.37 7.21
N GLY A 160 5.12 -2.56 7.50
CA GLY A 160 5.16 -3.16 8.83
C GLY A 160 6.50 -3.86 9.08
N CYS A 161 6.64 -4.36 10.31
CA CYS A 161 7.87 -5.04 10.76
C CYS A 161 7.85 -6.56 10.53
N SER A 162 6.74 -7.12 10.03
CA SER A 162 6.54 -8.58 9.89
C SER A 162 7.51 -9.27 8.92
N ALA A 163 7.91 -8.58 7.86
CA ALA A 163 8.78 -9.14 6.81
C ALA A 163 9.96 -8.21 6.46
N LEU A 164 10.50 -7.51 7.48
CA LEU A 164 11.66 -6.65 7.29
C LEU A 164 12.88 -7.43 6.85
N VAL A 165 13.63 -6.83 5.91
CA VAL A 165 14.97 -7.25 5.54
C VAL A 165 15.91 -6.97 6.70
N THR A 166 16.81 -7.90 6.97
CA THR A 166 17.85 -7.79 8.01
C THR A 166 19.21 -8.09 7.39
N PRO A 167 20.32 -7.80 8.06
CA PRO A 167 21.65 -8.20 7.56
C PRO A 167 21.82 -9.70 7.33
N GLN A 168 20.98 -10.54 7.96
CA GLN A 168 21.01 -12.01 7.83
C GLN A 168 20.09 -12.51 6.70
N THR A 169 19.30 -11.64 6.07
CA THR A 169 18.43 -12.00 4.94
C THR A 169 19.29 -12.47 3.76
N GLY A 170 19.05 -13.67 3.26
CA GLY A 170 19.78 -14.23 2.11
C GLY A 170 19.22 -13.79 0.77
N LYS A 171 17.89 -13.67 0.66
CA LYS A 171 17.18 -13.23 -0.54
C LYS A 171 16.15 -12.17 -0.21
N VAL A 172 15.96 -11.20 -1.09
CA VAL A 172 14.94 -10.17 -0.98
C VAL A 172 13.89 -10.29 -2.09
N LEU A 173 12.63 -10.15 -1.69
CA LEU A 173 11.53 -9.90 -2.60
C LEU A 173 11.35 -8.40 -2.74
N LYS A 174 11.56 -7.91 -3.95
CA LYS A 174 11.42 -6.50 -4.32
C LYS A 174 10.11 -6.30 -5.05
N ILE A 175 9.27 -5.41 -4.54
CA ILE A 175 7.97 -5.08 -5.09
C ILE A 175 7.96 -3.60 -5.42
N THR A 176 7.78 -3.26 -6.71
CA THR A 176 7.73 -1.87 -7.18
C THR A 176 6.39 -1.61 -7.83
N PHE A 177 5.70 -0.58 -7.35
CA PHE A 177 4.41 -0.13 -7.87
C PHE A 177 4.62 1.01 -8.86
N TYR A 178 3.94 0.91 -10.00
CA TYR A 178 3.88 1.93 -11.04
C TYR A 178 2.44 2.40 -11.19
N GLY A 179 2.22 3.72 -11.07
CA GLY A 179 0.90 4.32 -11.15
C GLY A 179 0.36 4.36 -12.57
N GLY A 180 -0.94 4.14 -12.70
CA GLY A 180 -1.72 4.53 -13.86
C GLY A 180 -1.97 6.04 -13.90
N LYS A 181 -3.05 6.50 -14.52
CA LYS A 181 -3.42 7.93 -14.58
C LYS A 181 -3.39 8.54 -13.18
N GLN A 182 -2.46 9.47 -12.98
CA GLN A 182 -2.20 10.12 -11.69
C GLN A 182 -3.47 10.78 -11.15
N ASN A 183 -4.04 10.18 -10.14
CA ASN A 183 -4.85 10.94 -9.21
C ASN A 183 -3.89 11.60 -8.23
N GLY A 184 -3.29 12.72 -8.61
CA GLY A 184 -2.68 13.76 -7.78
C GLY A 184 -1.65 13.40 -6.69
N PHE A 185 -1.37 12.13 -6.43
CA PHE A 185 -0.62 11.66 -5.26
C PHE A 185 0.68 10.92 -5.56
N PHE A 186 0.99 10.69 -6.84
CA PHE A 186 2.24 10.05 -7.24
C PHE A 186 3.14 11.07 -7.92
N LYS A 187 3.71 12.01 -7.17
CA LYS A 187 4.88 12.73 -7.62
C LYS A 187 6.10 11.87 -7.30
N GLU A 188 6.77 11.37 -8.34
CA GLU A 188 8.18 11.01 -8.22
C GLU A 188 8.94 12.29 -7.83
N ILE A 189 9.63 12.26 -6.72
CA ILE A 189 10.71 13.21 -6.37
C ILE A 189 12.01 12.46 -6.55
#